data_fb3c410a4d2030c8bde35b438050a5bf
#
_entry.id   fb3c410a4d2030c8bde35b438050a5bf
#
_cell.length_a   1.000
_cell.length_b   1.000
_cell.length_c   1.000
_cell.angle_alpha   90.00
_cell.angle_beta   90.00
_cell.angle_gamma   90.00
#
_symmetry.space_group_name_H-M   'P 1'
#
loop_
_entity.id
_entity.type
_entity.pdbx_description
1 polymer ?
#
loop_
_entity_poly.entity_id
_entity_poly.type
_entity_poly.pdbx_seq_one_letter_code
_entity_poly.pdbx_strand_id
1 'polypeptide(L)'
;MAGAGVALGGLPKWSFANVQDGKPAILGGSKAYTSGFSSWPLFDNREEEALISVLKSGNWGRLNGRVTAEFEKAYANLNGAGHCLGVSSGTSALTTILGALGIGPGDEVVIPVYTFIATYNVVVLNYALPILVDTDIETFQIDAKKAEAAVTAQTKAIMPVHIGGTPFNIDAFLALGQKTGIPLVEDACQAHLAEWKGKKVGNFGLAGAFSFQSSKNLNCAEGGAILTNDADFARACYTFHNQGQGGTGTSFGTGTGTRATNLRLTEFQGNLLLAQMTRLQEQAKTRSENAKYLTELLADIPGIEPAKWYPGTTQSAYHLYMFRYLKEHFNGLSREKFVEAISAEGIPCSPGYGQMNRDAYVTGLASNPHYLRIYGEKTMKEWLERNQCPQNDKLTSEQSLWFFQTMLLGTRENMEQIATAIRKIQKHAKQIAKA
;
A
#
# COMPACT_ATOMS: atom_id res chain seq x y z
N MET A 1 0.20 54.43 -33.54
CA MET A 1 0.77 55.11 -32.38
C MET A 1 0.10 54.63 -31.11
N ALA A 2 0.88 54.45 -30.08
CA ALA A 2 0.56 53.98 -28.74
C ALA A 2 0.37 52.45 -28.56
N GLY A 3 1.51 51.79 -28.28
CA GLY A 3 1.57 50.45 -27.76
C GLY A 3 1.19 50.44 -26.27
N ALA A 4 0.31 49.53 -25.89
CA ALA A 4 0.03 49.21 -24.51
C ALA A 4 0.87 48.01 -24.10
N GLY A 5 1.89 48.27 -23.29
CA GLY A 5 2.67 47.20 -22.63
C GLY A 5 1.85 46.50 -21.57
N VAL A 6 1.72 45.17 -21.73
CA VAL A 6 1.16 44.32 -20.69
C VAL A 6 2.24 44.13 -19.60
N ALA A 7 2.01 44.75 -18.44
CA ALA A 7 2.83 44.50 -17.26
C ALA A 7 2.61 43.07 -16.78
N LEU A 8 3.64 42.25 -16.78
CA LEU A 8 3.73 40.97 -16.08
C LEU A 8 3.61 41.24 -14.58
N GLY A 9 2.40 41.01 -14.06
CA GLY A 9 2.12 41.06 -12.64
C GLY A 9 2.98 40.01 -11.93
N GLY A 10 3.90 40.47 -11.08
CA GLY A 10 4.71 39.62 -10.23
C GLY A 10 3.80 38.74 -9.35
N LEU A 11 4.12 37.46 -9.31
CA LEU A 11 3.53 36.53 -8.34
C LEU A 11 3.69 37.11 -6.92
N PRO A 12 2.66 37.03 -6.09
CA PRO A 12 2.76 37.53 -4.72
C PRO A 12 3.89 36.76 -4.01
N LYS A 13 4.92 37.47 -3.58
CA LYS A 13 5.89 36.96 -2.61
C LYS A 13 5.12 36.69 -1.33
N TRP A 14 4.76 35.45 -1.09
CA TRP A 14 4.21 35.02 0.19
C TRP A 14 5.29 35.28 1.23
N SER A 15 5.07 36.30 2.06
CA SER A 15 5.85 36.48 3.27
C SER A 15 5.54 35.32 4.18
N PHE A 16 6.47 34.35 4.25
CA PHE A 16 6.45 33.37 5.34
C PHE A 16 6.40 34.16 6.64
N ALA A 17 5.25 34.16 7.30
CA ALA A 17 5.11 34.72 8.63
C ALA A 17 6.25 34.14 9.46
N ASN A 18 6.96 34.99 10.20
CA ASN A 18 8.08 34.65 11.08
C ASN A 18 7.74 33.42 11.92
N VAL A 19 7.95 32.22 11.37
CA VAL A 19 7.99 31.01 12.15
C VAL A 19 9.28 31.14 12.95
N GLN A 20 9.13 31.50 14.22
CA GLN A 20 10.25 31.60 15.13
C GLN A 20 11.09 30.34 14.98
N ASP A 21 12.35 30.53 14.64
CA ASP A 21 13.45 29.54 14.67
C ASP A 21 13.65 29.02 16.11
N GLY A 22 12.55 28.58 16.72
CA GLY A 22 12.49 28.20 18.10
C GLY A 22 13.22 26.88 18.37
N LYS A 23 13.64 26.74 19.61
CA LYS A 23 14.22 25.50 20.14
C LYS A 23 13.25 24.34 19.91
N PRO A 24 13.70 23.18 19.42
CA PRO A 24 12.84 21.99 19.25
C PRO A 24 12.19 21.53 20.55
N ALA A 25 10.98 20.99 20.45
CA ALA A 25 10.21 20.51 21.61
C ALA A 25 10.98 19.47 22.45
N ILE A 26 11.71 18.57 21.80
CA ILE A 26 12.56 17.57 22.49
C ILE A 26 13.65 18.21 23.34
N LEU A 27 14.04 19.46 23.06
CA LEU A 27 15.01 20.23 23.84
C LEU A 27 14.33 21.24 24.78
N GLY A 28 13.00 21.16 24.98
CA GLY A 28 12.21 22.03 25.85
C GLY A 28 11.68 23.30 25.17
N GLY A 29 11.63 23.36 23.85
CA GLY A 29 10.94 24.39 23.06
C GLY A 29 9.45 24.13 22.89
N SER A 30 8.74 25.02 22.18
CA SER A 30 7.33 24.84 21.82
C SER A 30 7.18 23.85 20.67
N LYS A 31 6.12 23.03 20.69
CA LYS A 31 5.76 22.14 19.59
C LYS A 31 5.41 22.94 18.34
N ALA A 32 5.78 22.44 17.18
CA ALA A 32 5.35 22.99 15.90
C ALA A 32 3.87 22.68 15.60
N TYR A 33 3.37 21.57 16.12
CA TYR A 33 2.00 21.12 15.90
C TYR A 33 1.34 20.71 17.23
N THR A 34 0.17 21.27 17.53
CA THR A 34 -0.54 21.06 18.81
C THR A 34 -1.99 20.62 18.65
N SER A 35 -2.58 20.80 17.45
CA SER A 35 -4.03 20.56 17.24
C SER A 35 -4.43 19.09 17.17
N GLY A 36 -3.48 18.17 16.91
CA GLY A 36 -3.77 16.78 16.62
C GLY A 36 -4.34 16.55 15.20
N PHE A 37 -4.01 15.44 14.58
CA PHE A 37 -4.58 15.04 13.28
C PHE A 37 -5.95 14.40 13.47
N SER A 38 -6.79 14.47 12.43
CA SER A 38 -8.14 13.89 12.46
C SER A 38 -8.10 12.41 12.86
N SER A 39 -9.07 12.01 13.67
CA SER A 39 -9.31 10.59 13.96
C SER A 39 -9.64 9.84 12.67
N TRP A 40 -9.36 8.56 12.66
CA TRP A 40 -9.66 7.67 11.53
C TRP A 40 -10.19 6.33 12.06
N PRO A 41 -11.20 5.72 11.44
CA PRO A 41 -11.98 6.19 10.27
C PRO A 41 -12.87 7.42 10.56
N LEU A 42 -13.20 8.18 9.50
CA LEU A 42 -14.25 9.20 9.56
C LEU A 42 -15.61 8.52 9.37
N PHE A 43 -16.60 8.88 10.19
CA PHE A 43 -17.97 8.39 10.10
C PHE A 43 -18.97 9.48 10.44
N ASP A 44 -20.20 9.33 9.97
CA ASP A 44 -21.38 10.15 10.28
C ASP A 44 -22.67 9.31 10.13
N ASN A 45 -23.80 9.94 10.05
CA ASN A 45 -25.09 9.26 9.92
C ASN A 45 -25.16 8.27 8.75
N ARG A 46 -24.36 8.44 7.70
CA ARG A 46 -24.35 7.53 6.54
C ARG A 46 -23.93 6.10 6.93
N GLU A 47 -22.91 5.97 7.77
CA GLU A 47 -22.44 4.69 8.27
C GLU A 47 -23.42 4.09 9.27
N GLU A 48 -24.02 4.91 10.14
CA GLU A 48 -25.02 4.45 11.11
C GLU A 48 -26.27 3.91 10.39
N GLU A 49 -26.82 4.65 9.44
CA GLU A 49 -27.97 4.22 8.64
C GLU A 49 -27.68 2.96 7.82
N ALA A 50 -26.47 2.88 7.22
CA ALA A 50 -26.03 1.72 6.48
C ALA A 50 -26.03 0.46 7.36
N LEU A 51 -25.44 0.50 8.55
CA LEU A 51 -25.37 -0.63 9.47
C LEU A 51 -26.76 -1.02 10.03
N ILE A 52 -27.57 -0.02 10.42
CA ILE A 52 -28.93 -0.24 10.93
C ILE A 52 -29.82 -0.88 9.85
N SER A 53 -29.69 -0.47 8.57
CA SER A 53 -30.48 -1.05 7.49
C SER A 53 -30.22 -2.53 7.29
N VAL A 54 -28.93 -2.95 7.33
CA VAL A 54 -28.55 -4.37 7.24
C VAL A 54 -29.05 -5.13 8.48
N LEU A 55 -28.88 -4.56 9.68
CA LEU A 55 -29.35 -5.18 10.91
C LEU A 55 -30.86 -5.50 10.85
N LYS A 56 -31.66 -4.51 10.42
CA LYS A 56 -33.13 -4.63 10.31
C LYS A 56 -33.58 -5.58 9.20
N SER A 57 -32.79 -5.74 8.13
CA SER A 57 -33.13 -6.62 7.01
C SER A 57 -33.18 -8.11 7.40
N GLY A 58 -32.47 -8.52 8.44
CA GLY A 58 -32.26 -9.92 8.80
C GLY A 58 -31.35 -10.71 7.83
N ASN A 59 -30.93 -10.11 6.70
CA ASN A 59 -30.03 -10.70 5.72
C ASN A 59 -28.60 -10.19 5.96
N TRP A 60 -27.84 -10.87 6.79
CA TRP A 60 -26.53 -10.39 7.24
C TRP A 60 -25.36 -10.99 6.46
N GLY A 61 -25.59 -12.11 5.82
CA GLY A 61 -24.57 -12.83 5.06
C GLY A 61 -24.75 -12.65 3.55
N ARG A 62 -23.63 -12.65 2.83
CA ARG A 62 -23.56 -12.52 1.36
C ARG A 62 -24.53 -13.43 0.60
N LEU A 63 -24.75 -14.68 1.06
CA LEU A 63 -25.52 -15.67 0.32
C LEU A 63 -27.02 -15.36 0.24
N ASN A 64 -27.55 -14.62 1.21
CA ASN A 64 -28.95 -14.24 1.31
C ASN A 64 -29.20 -12.74 1.12
N GLY A 65 -28.15 -11.93 1.14
CA GLY A 65 -28.20 -10.50 0.97
C GLY A 65 -27.93 -10.04 -0.46
N ARG A 66 -28.03 -8.73 -0.71
CA ARG A 66 -27.79 -8.08 -2.00
C ARG A 66 -26.75 -6.98 -1.93
N VAL A 67 -26.49 -6.45 -0.75
CA VAL A 67 -25.69 -5.25 -0.54
C VAL A 67 -24.21 -5.49 -0.91
N THR A 68 -23.70 -6.69 -0.62
CA THR A 68 -22.34 -7.05 -1.05
C THR A 68 -22.21 -7.03 -2.58
N ALA A 69 -23.23 -7.52 -3.31
CA ALA A 69 -23.22 -7.48 -4.78
C ALA A 69 -23.37 -6.05 -5.31
N GLU A 70 -24.16 -5.19 -4.64
CA GLU A 70 -24.26 -3.76 -4.94
C GLU A 70 -22.94 -3.05 -4.76
N PHE A 71 -22.23 -3.33 -3.65
CA PHE A 71 -20.87 -2.84 -3.41
C PHE A 71 -19.89 -3.29 -4.50
N GLU A 72 -19.89 -4.57 -4.83
CA GLU A 72 -19.02 -5.13 -5.86
C GLU A 72 -19.21 -4.43 -7.21
N LYS A 73 -20.46 -4.23 -7.60
CA LYS A 73 -20.81 -3.49 -8.83
C LYS A 73 -20.33 -2.04 -8.77
N ALA A 74 -20.57 -1.37 -7.65
CA ALA A 74 -20.16 0.03 -7.46
C ALA A 74 -18.63 0.16 -7.48
N TYR A 75 -17.91 -0.75 -6.81
CA TYR A 75 -16.45 -0.73 -6.74
C TYR A 75 -15.80 -1.10 -8.08
N ALA A 76 -16.35 -2.08 -8.81
CA ALA A 76 -15.92 -2.40 -10.17
C ALA A 76 -16.08 -1.17 -11.09
N ASN A 77 -17.25 -0.54 -11.09
CA ASN A 77 -17.50 0.66 -11.89
C ASN A 77 -16.56 1.82 -11.52
N LEU A 78 -16.34 2.07 -10.23
CA LEU A 78 -15.43 3.12 -9.74
C LEU A 78 -14.00 2.92 -10.26
N ASN A 79 -13.55 1.68 -10.38
CA ASN A 79 -12.20 1.35 -10.83
C ASN A 79 -12.10 1.03 -12.32
N GLY A 80 -13.22 0.95 -13.06
CA GLY A 80 -13.23 0.58 -14.48
C GLY A 80 -12.86 -0.89 -14.70
N ALA A 81 -13.20 -1.78 -13.76
CA ALA A 81 -12.98 -3.22 -13.83
C ALA A 81 -14.21 -3.95 -14.35
N GLY A 82 -14.01 -5.08 -15.04
CA GLY A 82 -15.11 -5.94 -15.49
C GLY A 82 -15.80 -6.69 -14.35
N HIS A 83 -15.05 -7.11 -13.34
CA HIS A 83 -15.53 -7.90 -12.22
C HIS A 83 -14.90 -7.45 -10.90
N CYS A 84 -15.70 -7.51 -9.83
CA CYS A 84 -15.25 -7.34 -8.46
C CYS A 84 -15.79 -8.46 -7.60
N LEU A 85 -14.96 -9.01 -6.71
CA LEU A 85 -15.34 -9.99 -5.70
C LEU A 85 -14.96 -9.46 -4.32
N GLY A 86 -15.95 -9.22 -3.46
CA GLY A 86 -15.75 -8.87 -2.05
C GLY A 86 -15.34 -10.06 -1.21
N VAL A 87 -14.26 -9.90 -0.44
CA VAL A 87 -13.70 -10.92 0.44
C VAL A 87 -13.42 -10.37 1.84
N SER A 88 -13.16 -11.26 2.80
CA SER A 88 -13.08 -10.91 4.23
C SER A 88 -11.85 -10.05 4.62
N SER A 89 -10.81 -9.95 3.79
CA SER A 89 -9.63 -9.10 4.01
C SER A 89 -8.79 -8.98 2.73
N GLY A 90 -7.83 -8.05 2.70
CA GLY A 90 -6.83 -7.99 1.63
C GLY A 90 -5.97 -9.26 1.55
N THR A 91 -5.62 -9.85 2.70
CA THR A 91 -4.95 -11.15 2.78
C THR A 91 -5.80 -12.25 2.14
N SER A 92 -7.11 -12.24 2.40
CA SER A 92 -8.05 -13.17 1.77
C SER A 92 -8.15 -12.97 0.26
N ALA A 93 -8.05 -11.72 -0.23
CA ALA A 93 -8.00 -11.42 -1.66
C ALA A 93 -6.78 -12.05 -2.33
N LEU A 94 -5.59 -11.83 -1.78
CA LEU A 94 -4.35 -12.43 -2.29
C LEU A 94 -4.37 -13.97 -2.19
N THR A 95 -4.84 -14.52 -1.06
CA THR A 95 -5.00 -15.98 -0.88
C THR A 95 -5.94 -16.57 -1.93
N THR A 96 -7.06 -15.90 -2.21
CA THR A 96 -8.03 -16.33 -3.22
C THR A 96 -7.43 -16.32 -4.63
N ILE A 97 -6.70 -15.25 -4.98
CA ILE A 97 -6.03 -15.15 -6.28
C ILE A 97 -5.00 -16.28 -6.47
N LEU A 98 -4.10 -16.48 -5.50
CA LEU A 98 -3.10 -17.54 -5.58
C LEU A 98 -3.73 -18.92 -5.56
N GLY A 99 -4.79 -19.12 -4.76
CA GLY A 99 -5.54 -20.38 -4.73
C GLY A 99 -6.27 -20.68 -6.05
N ALA A 100 -6.88 -19.66 -6.67
CA ALA A 100 -7.54 -19.78 -7.98
C ALA A 100 -6.54 -20.05 -9.12
N LEU A 101 -5.30 -19.52 -9.01
CA LEU A 101 -4.19 -19.84 -9.90
C LEU A 101 -3.63 -21.28 -9.69
N GLY A 102 -4.05 -21.96 -8.63
CA GLY A 102 -3.53 -23.29 -8.29
C GLY A 102 -2.13 -23.29 -7.67
N ILE A 103 -1.62 -22.12 -7.26
CA ILE A 103 -0.28 -22.00 -6.65
C ILE A 103 -0.14 -22.96 -5.46
N GLY A 104 0.96 -23.70 -5.41
CA GLY A 104 1.18 -24.73 -4.40
C GLY A 104 2.64 -25.15 -4.22
N PRO A 105 2.85 -26.32 -3.58
CA PRO A 105 4.19 -26.88 -3.36
C PRO A 105 4.96 -27.07 -4.68
N GLY A 106 6.21 -26.58 -4.70
CA GLY A 106 7.08 -26.61 -5.87
C GLY A 106 7.03 -25.33 -6.72
N ASP A 107 6.03 -24.47 -6.52
CA ASP A 107 5.90 -23.21 -7.24
C ASP A 107 6.66 -22.09 -6.54
N GLU A 108 7.11 -21.10 -7.32
CA GLU A 108 7.70 -19.85 -6.85
C GLU A 108 6.77 -18.68 -7.17
N VAL A 109 6.70 -17.69 -6.25
CA VAL A 109 6.05 -16.40 -6.46
C VAL A 109 7.04 -15.28 -6.23
N VAL A 110 7.26 -14.44 -7.23
CA VAL A 110 8.15 -13.26 -7.15
C VAL A 110 7.39 -12.12 -6.46
N ILE A 111 7.94 -11.62 -5.35
CA ILE A 111 7.34 -10.56 -4.52
C ILE A 111 8.37 -9.51 -4.11
N PRO A 112 7.98 -8.25 -3.81
CA PRO A 112 8.90 -7.27 -3.22
C PRO A 112 9.28 -7.65 -1.79
N VAL A 113 10.49 -7.28 -1.39
CA VAL A 113 10.93 -7.38 0.00
C VAL A 113 10.41 -6.23 0.87
N TYR A 114 10.17 -5.03 0.28
CA TYR A 114 9.60 -3.88 0.97
C TYR A 114 8.08 -3.88 0.82
N THR A 115 7.40 -4.58 1.70
CA THR A 115 5.94 -4.70 1.71
C THR A 115 5.42 -5.07 3.10
N PHE A 116 4.11 -5.05 3.26
CA PHE A 116 3.45 -5.63 4.42
C PHE A 116 3.57 -7.15 4.39
N ILE A 117 3.78 -7.76 5.54
CA ILE A 117 4.08 -9.21 5.68
C ILE A 117 3.01 -10.13 5.05
N ALA A 118 1.78 -9.66 4.85
CA ALA A 118 0.72 -10.47 4.24
C ALA A 118 1.08 -10.93 2.82
N THR A 119 1.79 -10.10 2.03
CA THR A 119 2.27 -10.46 0.68
C THR A 119 3.16 -11.70 0.70
N TYR A 120 4.02 -11.83 1.71
CA TYR A 120 4.84 -13.02 1.97
C TYR A 120 4.00 -14.19 2.49
N ASN A 121 3.13 -13.92 3.49
CA ASN A 121 2.37 -14.96 4.16
C ASN A 121 1.45 -15.75 3.22
N VAL A 122 0.80 -15.08 2.26
CA VAL A 122 -0.11 -15.77 1.33
C VAL A 122 0.61 -16.75 0.41
N VAL A 123 1.87 -16.52 0.11
CA VAL A 123 2.72 -17.47 -0.64
C VAL A 123 3.03 -18.68 0.24
N VAL A 124 3.47 -18.44 1.47
CA VAL A 124 3.82 -19.49 2.44
C VAL A 124 2.61 -20.34 2.84
N LEU A 125 1.43 -19.74 3.00
CA LEU A 125 0.19 -20.47 3.29
C LEU A 125 -0.23 -21.43 2.17
N ASN A 126 0.23 -21.19 0.94
CA ASN A 126 0.06 -22.10 -0.19
C ASN A 126 1.21 -23.13 -0.31
N TYR A 127 2.16 -23.13 0.62
CA TYR A 127 3.40 -23.93 0.55
C TYR A 127 4.25 -23.68 -0.71
N ALA A 128 4.03 -22.55 -1.38
CA ALA A 128 4.89 -22.07 -2.46
C ALA A 128 6.10 -21.31 -1.89
N LEU A 129 7.12 -21.11 -2.70
CA LEU A 129 8.36 -20.45 -2.29
C LEU A 129 8.32 -18.95 -2.66
N PRO A 130 8.32 -18.02 -1.68
CA PRO A 130 8.37 -16.59 -1.96
C PRO A 130 9.79 -16.21 -2.40
N ILE A 131 9.93 -15.57 -3.55
CA ILE A 131 11.20 -15.05 -4.05
C ILE A 131 11.21 -13.55 -3.82
N LEU A 132 12.00 -13.12 -2.82
CA LEU A 132 12.10 -11.72 -2.41
C LEU A 132 12.98 -10.95 -3.38
N VAL A 133 12.42 -9.90 -3.96
CA VAL A 133 13.13 -9.00 -4.89
C VAL A 133 13.44 -7.69 -4.20
N ASP A 134 14.68 -7.24 -4.37
CA ASP A 134 15.20 -6.01 -3.77
C ASP A 134 14.48 -4.76 -4.27
N THR A 135 14.58 -3.71 -3.51
CA THR A 135 13.84 -2.44 -3.67
C THR A 135 14.61 -1.47 -4.55
N ASP A 136 13.92 -0.71 -5.38
CA ASP A 136 14.40 0.56 -5.89
C ASP A 136 14.31 1.60 -4.77
N ILE A 137 15.47 1.98 -4.25
CA ILE A 137 15.59 2.81 -3.04
C ILE A 137 14.98 4.21 -3.21
N GLU A 138 14.88 4.73 -4.44
CA GLU A 138 14.33 6.07 -4.69
C GLU A 138 12.80 6.07 -4.73
N THR A 139 12.21 4.98 -5.22
CA THR A 139 10.76 4.85 -5.37
C THR A 139 10.11 4.02 -4.27
N PHE A 140 10.89 3.27 -3.49
CA PHE A 140 10.44 2.25 -2.51
C PHE A 140 9.75 1.05 -3.14
N GLN A 141 9.60 1.02 -4.45
CA GLN A 141 8.93 -0.05 -5.19
C GLN A 141 9.89 -1.21 -5.48
N ILE A 142 9.32 -2.35 -5.86
CA ILE A 142 10.09 -3.48 -6.37
C ILE A 142 10.91 -3.10 -7.61
N ASP A 143 12.19 -3.49 -7.67
CA ASP A 143 13.05 -3.27 -8.84
C ASP A 143 12.68 -4.25 -9.97
N ALA A 144 12.17 -3.73 -11.08
CA ALA A 144 11.69 -4.54 -12.20
C ALA A 144 12.81 -5.36 -12.88
N LYS A 145 14.05 -4.83 -12.93
CA LYS A 145 15.20 -5.57 -13.53
C LYS A 145 15.61 -6.74 -12.63
N LYS A 146 15.61 -6.53 -11.33
CA LYS A 146 15.88 -7.60 -10.35
C LYS A 146 14.75 -8.63 -10.33
N ALA A 147 13.49 -8.19 -10.50
CA ALA A 147 12.36 -9.09 -10.63
C ALA A 147 12.49 -10.00 -11.87
N GLU A 148 12.90 -9.43 -13.01
CA GLU A 148 13.17 -10.21 -14.22
C GLU A 148 14.28 -11.26 -14.01
N ALA A 149 15.37 -10.86 -13.35
CA ALA A 149 16.48 -11.75 -13.05
C ALA A 149 16.12 -12.86 -12.02
N ALA A 150 15.08 -12.65 -11.22
CA ALA A 150 14.62 -13.60 -10.21
C ALA A 150 13.67 -14.69 -10.77
N VAL A 151 13.14 -14.52 -11.97
CA VAL A 151 12.24 -15.49 -12.63
C VAL A 151 12.97 -16.79 -12.95
N THR A 152 12.34 -17.93 -12.61
CA THR A 152 12.80 -19.28 -12.93
C THR A 152 11.70 -20.09 -13.62
N ALA A 153 12.00 -21.33 -13.97
CA ALA A 153 10.98 -22.27 -14.53
C ALA A 153 9.88 -22.62 -13.51
N GLN A 154 10.13 -22.45 -12.22
CA GLN A 154 9.19 -22.69 -11.13
C GLN A 154 8.31 -21.46 -10.83
N THR A 155 8.63 -20.28 -11.35
CA THR A 155 7.84 -19.07 -11.13
C THR A 155 6.47 -19.19 -11.78
N LYS A 156 5.40 -19.10 -10.99
CA LYS A 156 4.00 -19.22 -11.42
C LYS A 156 3.19 -17.92 -11.28
N ALA A 157 3.69 -16.96 -10.54
CA ALA A 157 3.11 -15.62 -10.45
C ALA A 157 4.18 -14.57 -10.14
N ILE A 158 3.98 -13.36 -10.65
CA ILE A 158 4.73 -12.16 -10.27
C ILE A 158 3.73 -11.26 -9.56
N MET A 159 4.00 -10.93 -8.29
CA MET A 159 3.08 -10.19 -7.43
C MET A 159 3.73 -8.93 -6.85
N PRO A 160 3.92 -7.88 -7.66
CA PRO A 160 4.40 -6.59 -7.20
C PRO A 160 3.33 -5.89 -6.35
N VAL A 161 3.78 -4.99 -5.48
CA VAL A 161 2.94 -4.23 -4.56
C VAL A 161 2.97 -2.75 -4.93
N HIS A 162 1.83 -2.08 -4.94
CA HIS A 162 1.74 -0.62 -5.02
C HIS A 162 1.98 -0.02 -3.63
N ILE A 163 3.24 -0.09 -3.16
CA ILE A 163 3.55 0.25 -1.77
C ILE A 163 3.32 1.74 -1.48
N GLY A 164 2.81 2.05 -0.30
CA GLY A 164 2.41 3.40 0.08
C GLY A 164 1.22 3.95 -0.71
N GLY A 165 0.66 3.17 -1.64
CA GLY A 165 -0.40 3.58 -2.55
C GLY A 165 0.11 4.23 -3.85
N THR A 166 1.42 4.12 -4.13
CA THR A 166 2.04 4.63 -5.36
C THR A 166 2.31 3.47 -6.32
N PRO A 167 1.96 3.59 -7.61
CA PRO A 167 2.18 2.54 -8.58
C PRO A 167 3.66 2.13 -8.72
N PHE A 168 3.94 0.83 -8.79
CA PHE A 168 5.21 0.31 -9.29
C PHE A 168 5.33 0.58 -10.80
N ASN A 169 6.47 0.27 -11.44
CA ASN A 169 6.67 0.42 -12.88
C ASN A 169 5.81 -0.61 -13.67
N ILE A 170 4.53 -0.28 -13.88
CA ILE A 170 3.56 -1.19 -14.49
C ILE A 170 3.98 -1.63 -15.89
N ASP A 171 4.50 -0.70 -16.72
CA ASP A 171 4.90 -1.07 -18.09
C ASP A 171 6.00 -2.13 -18.10
N ALA A 172 7.00 -2.01 -17.21
CA ALA A 172 8.07 -2.99 -17.10
C ALA A 172 7.56 -4.37 -16.66
N PHE A 173 6.62 -4.41 -15.71
CA PHE A 173 6.04 -5.68 -15.23
C PHE A 173 5.07 -6.30 -16.23
N LEU A 174 4.33 -5.51 -17.00
CA LEU A 174 3.53 -6.02 -18.12
C LEU A 174 4.41 -6.64 -19.20
N ALA A 175 5.51 -5.97 -19.56
CA ALA A 175 6.48 -6.51 -20.52
C ALA A 175 7.12 -7.80 -20.00
N LEU A 176 7.42 -7.89 -18.70
CA LEU A 176 7.94 -9.10 -18.08
C LEU A 176 6.92 -10.25 -18.14
N GLY A 177 5.66 -10.00 -17.78
CA GLY A 177 4.58 -10.98 -17.86
C GLY A 177 4.36 -11.47 -19.30
N GLN A 178 4.37 -10.55 -20.28
CA GLN A 178 4.26 -10.90 -21.71
C GLN A 178 5.44 -11.76 -22.20
N LYS A 179 6.67 -11.40 -21.80
CA LYS A 179 7.90 -12.12 -22.19
C LYS A 179 7.94 -13.53 -21.64
N THR A 180 7.46 -13.74 -20.41
CA THR A 180 7.58 -15.00 -19.67
C THR A 180 6.32 -15.88 -19.73
N GLY A 181 5.17 -15.31 -20.11
CA GLY A 181 3.87 -15.96 -20.00
C GLY A 181 3.36 -16.10 -18.56
N ILE A 182 4.05 -15.51 -17.57
CA ILE A 182 3.69 -15.59 -16.15
C ILE A 182 2.67 -14.53 -15.80
N PRO A 183 1.55 -14.88 -15.12
CA PRO A 183 0.54 -13.93 -14.73
C PRO A 183 1.07 -12.88 -13.75
N LEU A 184 0.70 -11.62 -14.00
CA LEU A 184 0.92 -10.50 -13.09
C LEU A 184 -0.29 -10.36 -12.16
N VAL A 185 -0.04 -10.34 -10.86
CA VAL A 185 -1.03 -10.11 -9.79
C VAL A 185 -0.66 -8.82 -9.08
N GLU A 186 -1.57 -7.83 -9.07
CA GLU A 186 -1.31 -6.56 -8.42
C GLU A 186 -1.74 -6.61 -6.95
N ASP A 187 -0.79 -6.50 -6.01
CA ASP A 187 -1.15 -6.20 -4.61
C ASP A 187 -1.41 -4.69 -4.50
N ALA A 188 -2.66 -4.30 -4.68
CA ALA A 188 -3.15 -2.93 -4.61
C ALA A 188 -3.82 -2.59 -3.25
N CYS A 189 -3.52 -3.37 -2.19
CA CYS A 189 -4.12 -3.21 -0.87
C CYS A 189 -3.90 -1.83 -0.22
N GLN A 190 -3.01 -1.01 -0.75
CA GLN A 190 -2.74 0.35 -0.31
C GLN A 190 -3.08 1.42 -1.37
N ALA A 191 -3.62 1.03 -2.54
CA ALA A 191 -3.62 1.87 -3.74
C ALA A 191 -5.01 2.26 -4.24
N HIS A 192 -5.95 2.53 -3.32
CA HIS A 192 -7.29 2.98 -3.68
C HIS A 192 -7.26 4.26 -4.53
N LEU A 193 -7.79 4.20 -5.75
CA LEU A 193 -7.82 5.27 -6.75
C LEU A 193 -6.43 5.71 -7.27
N ALA A 194 -5.35 4.97 -7.00
CA ALA A 194 -4.08 5.23 -7.66
C ALA A 194 -4.17 4.96 -9.17
N GLU A 195 -3.39 5.70 -9.97
CA GLU A 195 -3.47 5.63 -11.42
C GLU A 195 -2.09 5.56 -12.09
N TRP A 196 -2.04 4.79 -13.16
CA TRP A 196 -0.94 4.73 -14.11
C TRP A 196 -1.46 5.10 -15.50
N LYS A 197 -0.92 6.17 -16.09
CA LYS A 197 -1.34 6.70 -17.39
C LYS A 197 -2.85 6.92 -17.50
N GLY A 198 -3.48 7.42 -16.40
CA GLY A 198 -4.90 7.70 -16.32
C GLY A 198 -5.81 6.48 -16.13
N LYS A 199 -5.26 5.26 -16.01
CA LYS A 199 -6.03 4.04 -15.70
C LYS A 199 -5.76 3.61 -14.25
N LYS A 200 -6.82 3.25 -13.52
CA LYS A 200 -6.70 2.82 -12.12
C LYS A 200 -5.96 1.50 -11.98
N VAL A 201 -5.07 1.42 -10.97
CA VAL A 201 -4.34 0.20 -10.63
C VAL A 201 -5.27 -0.92 -10.15
N GLY A 202 -4.77 -2.15 -10.16
CA GLY A 202 -5.57 -3.36 -9.91
C GLY A 202 -6.30 -3.87 -11.15
N ASN A 203 -6.07 -3.24 -12.32
CA ASN A 203 -6.69 -3.56 -13.61
C ASN A 203 -5.70 -3.83 -14.74
N PHE A 204 -4.41 -3.93 -14.44
CA PHE A 204 -3.36 -4.11 -15.43
C PHE A 204 -2.93 -5.56 -15.59
N GLY A 205 -2.82 -6.29 -14.48
CA GLY A 205 -2.52 -7.71 -14.47
C GLY A 205 -3.76 -8.60 -14.64
N LEU A 206 -3.60 -9.88 -14.33
CA LEU A 206 -4.70 -10.85 -14.31
C LEU A 206 -5.74 -10.48 -13.28
N ALA A 207 -5.30 -10.04 -12.10
CA ALA A 207 -6.15 -9.57 -11.00
C ALA A 207 -5.42 -8.58 -10.10
N GLY A 208 -6.19 -7.73 -9.42
CA GLY A 208 -5.71 -6.84 -8.37
C GLY A 208 -6.41 -7.10 -7.04
N ALA A 209 -5.65 -7.16 -5.95
CA ALA A 209 -6.16 -7.33 -4.59
C ALA A 209 -6.22 -5.98 -3.86
N PHE A 210 -7.31 -5.75 -3.14
CA PHE A 210 -7.53 -4.55 -2.32
C PHE A 210 -7.85 -4.92 -0.88
N SER A 211 -7.49 -4.04 0.06
CA SER A 211 -7.79 -4.18 1.49
C SER A 211 -8.66 -3.04 1.97
N PHE A 212 -9.67 -3.37 2.79
CA PHE A 212 -10.54 -2.42 3.48
C PHE A 212 -10.35 -2.46 5.00
N GLN A 213 -9.15 -2.86 5.44
CA GLN A 213 -8.78 -2.83 6.85
C GLN A 213 -8.82 -1.38 7.37
N SER A 214 -9.11 -1.18 8.65
CA SER A 214 -9.43 0.12 9.27
C SER A 214 -8.44 1.25 8.98
N SER A 215 -7.15 0.98 8.74
CA SER A 215 -6.16 2.02 8.40
C SER A 215 -6.20 2.47 6.94
N LYS A 216 -6.89 1.74 6.05
CA LYS A 216 -6.91 1.99 4.60
C LYS A 216 -7.74 3.22 4.24
N ASN A 217 -7.45 3.79 3.08
CA ASN A 217 -8.13 4.99 2.56
C ASN A 217 -9.62 4.77 2.29
N LEU A 218 -10.02 3.54 1.97
CA LEU A 218 -11.39 3.03 1.99
C LEU A 218 -11.42 1.85 2.96
N ASN A 219 -12.32 1.86 3.93
CA ASN A 219 -12.29 0.85 4.99
C ASN A 219 -13.68 0.46 5.52
N CYS A 220 -13.75 -0.74 6.12
CA CYS A 220 -14.92 -1.25 6.81
C CYS A 220 -14.53 -2.12 8.02
N ALA A 221 -13.52 -1.72 8.76
CA ALA A 221 -12.83 -2.45 9.83
C ALA A 221 -11.94 -3.58 9.28
N GLU A 222 -12.51 -4.64 8.72
CA GLU A 222 -11.86 -5.71 7.98
C GLU A 222 -12.64 -5.97 6.68
N GLY A 223 -11.93 -6.22 5.59
CA GLY A 223 -12.51 -6.48 4.28
C GLY A 223 -11.46 -6.42 3.18
N GLY A 224 -11.83 -6.88 2.00
CA GLY A 224 -11.01 -6.81 0.80
C GLY A 224 -11.84 -7.01 -0.46
N ALA A 225 -11.21 -6.78 -1.59
CA ALA A 225 -11.80 -7.07 -2.89
C ALA A 225 -10.75 -7.58 -3.87
N ILE A 226 -11.22 -8.34 -4.85
CA ILE A 226 -10.46 -8.74 -6.04
C ILE A 226 -11.10 -8.05 -7.24
N LEU A 227 -10.29 -7.37 -8.05
CA LEU A 227 -10.70 -6.86 -9.35
C LEU A 227 -10.05 -7.71 -10.44
N THR A 228 -10.80 -8.02 -11.50
CA THR A 228 -10.28 -8.69 -12.70
C THR A 228 -11.15 -8.34 -13.91
N ASN A 229 -10.54 -8.41 -15.10
CA ASN A 229 -11.25 -8.29 -16.38
C ASN A 229 -11.47 -9.66 -17.04
N ASP A 230 -10.98 -10.74 -16.44
CA ASP A 230 -11.15 -12.11 -16.91
C ASP A 230 -12.34 -12.78 -16.19
N ALA A 231 -13.40 -13.07 -16.94
CA ALA A 231 -14.63 -13.64 -16.39
C ALA A 231 -14.44 -15.10 -15.89
N ASP A 232 -13.55 -15.87 -16.50
CA ASP A 232 -13.25 -17.23 -16.07
C ASP A 232 -12.46 -17.21 -14.77
N PHE A 233 -11.50 -16.29 -14.67
CA PHE A 233 -10.74 -16.10 -13.44
C PHE A 233 -11.62 -15.56 -12.30
N ALA A 234 -12.56 -14.65 -12.59
CA ALA A 234 -13.55 -14.19 -11.62
C ALA A 234 -14.37 -15.36 -11.05
N ARG A 235 -14.80 -16.31 -11.90
CA ARG A 235 -15.51 -17.53 -11.46
C ARG A 235 -14.62 -18.44 -10.62
N ALA A 236 -13.35 -18.60 -11.00
CA ALA A 236 -12.39 -19.38 -10.22
C ALA A 236 -12.17 -18.78 -8.82
N CYS A 237 -12.01 -17.46 -8.73
CA CYS A 237 -11.92 -16.74 -7.46
C CYS A 237 -13.20 -16.91 -6.63
N TYR A 238 -14.38 -16.76 -7.26
CA TYR A 238 -15.65 -16.97 -6.55
C TYR A 238 -15.75 -18.39 -5.97
N THR A 239 -15.41 -19.40 -6.76
CA THR A 239 -15.43 -20.79 -6.32
C THR A 239 -14.48 -21.04 -5.15
N PHE A 240 -13.25 -20.52 -5.22
CA PHE A 240 -12.26 -20.68 -4.16
C PHE A 240 -12.74 -20.04 -2.84
N HIS A 241 -13.23 -18.79 -2.87
CA HIS A 241 -13.66 -18.06 -1.67
C HIS A 241 -14.97 -18.58 -1.07
N ASN A 242 -15.75 -19.39 -1.82
CA ASN A 242 -17.07 -19.87 -1.46
C ASN A 242 -17.11 -21.39 -1.26
N GLN A 243 -16.16 -21.98 -0.55
CA GLN A 243 -16.15 -23.41 -0.20
C GLN A 243 -16.14 -24.38 -1.40
N GLY A 244 -15.63 -23.94 -2.56
CA GLY A 244 -15.65 -24.75 -3.79
C GLY A 244 -17.00 -24.77 -4.52
N GLN A 245 -17.96 -23.93 -4.09
CA GLN A 245 -19.28 -23.84 -4.74
C GLN A 245 -19.28 -22.79 -5.83
N GLY A 246 -19.62 -23.18 -7.06
CA GLY A 246 -19.84 -22.27 -8.18
C GLY A 246 -21.19 -21.55 -8.07
N GLY A 247 -21.27 -20.30 -8.47
CA GLY A 247 -22.24 -19.25 -8.17
C GLY A 247 -23.75 -19.47 -8.33
N THR A 248 -24.28 -20.65 -8.66
CA THR A 248 -25.73 -20.85 -8.86
C THR A 248 -26.31 -22.14 -8.30
N GLY A 249 -25.66 -22.75 -7.29
CA GLY A 249 -26.22 -23.99 -6.75
C GLY A 249 -25.37 -24.65 -5.69
N THR A 250 -25.94 -25.70 -5.11
CA THR A 250 -25.32 -26.54 -4.08
C THR A 250 -24.29 -27.55 -4.63
N SER A 251 -23.95 -27.48 -5.93
CA SER A 251 -23.00 -28.41 -6.53
C SER A 251 -21.58 -28.04 -6.16
N PHE A 252 -20.87 -28.94 -5.48
CA PHE A 252 -19.44 -28.89 -5.26
C PHE A 252 -18.71 -29.20 -6.57
N GLY A 253 -17.57 -28.54 -6.81
CA GLY A 253 -16.63 -28.97 -7.84
C GLY A 253 -16.84 -28.41 -9.25
N THR A 254 -17.54 -27.30 -9.44
CA THR A 254 -17.57 -26.60 -10.74
C THR A 254 -16.37 -25.67 -10.97
N GLY A 255 -15.43 -25.63 -10.03
CA GLY A 255 -14.16 -24.90 -10.14
C GLY A 255 -13.01 -25.83 -10.51
N THR A 256 -11.98 -25.27 -11.11
CA THR A 256 -10.76 -25.98 -11.54
C THR A 256 -9.85 -26.41 -10.39
N GLY A 257 -10.14 -26.00 -9.14
CA GLY A 257 -9.29 -26.25 -7.99
C GLY A 257 -9.83 -27.32 -7.04
N THR A 258 -8.91 -28.07 -6.40
CA THR A 258 -9.20 -29.05 -5.35
C THR A 258 -9.18 -28.43 -3.94
N ARG A 259 -8.89 -27.12 -3.82
CA ARG A 259 -8.79 -26.35 -2.57
C ARG A 259 -9.76 -25.18 -2.60
N ALA A 260 -10.43 -24.95 -1.51
CA ALA A 260 -11.32 -23.81 -1.33
C ALA A 260 -11.54 -23.55 0.16
N THR A 261 -12.04 -22.34 0.48
CA THR A 261 -12.33 -21.97 1.87
C THR A 261 -13.44 -20.92 1.94
N ASN A 262 -13.85 -20.52 3.14
CA ASN A 262 -14.82 -19.46 3.34
C ASN A 262 -14.12 -18.12 3.60
N LEU A 263 -14.12 -17.23 2.61
CA LEU A 263 -13.51 -15.90 2.69
C LEU A 263 -14.52 -14.79 2.32
N ARG A 264 -15.80 -15.03 2.54
CA ARG A 264 -16.88 -14.13 2.11
C ARG A 264 -16.90 -12.82 2.91
N LEU A 265 -17.12 -11.70 2.22
CA LEU A 265 -17.48 -10.41 2.79
C LEU A 265 -18.94 -10.49 3.32
N THR A 266 -19.24 -9.82 4.43
CA THR A 266 -20.60 -9.73 4.98
C THR A 266 -21.38 -8.56 4.41
N GLU A 267 -22.72 -8.58 4.53
CA GLU A 267 -23.59 -7.46 4.12
C GLU A 267 -23.30 -6.18 4.93
N PHE A 268 -22.93 -6.30 6.21
CA PHE A 268 -22.55 -5.17 7.05
C PHE A 268 -21.33 -4.44 6.49
N GLN A 269 -20.30 -5.20 6.12
CA GLN A 269 -19.09 -4.65 5.52
C GLN A 269 -19.37 -4.03 4.15
N GLY A 270 -20.17 -4.70 3.30
CA GLY A 270 -20.58 -4.20 2.00
C GLY A 270 -21.30 -2.85 2.08
N ASN A 271 -22.26 -2.71 3.03
CA ASN A 271 -23.01 -1.46 3.17
C ASN A 271 -22.18 -0.34 3.79
N LEU A 272 -21.32 -0.67 4.75
CA LEU A 272 -20.37 0.29 5.31
C LEU A 272 -19.42 0.83 4.21
N LEU A 273 -18.95 -0.03 3.30
CA LEU A 273 -18.11 0.37 2.18
C LEU A 273 -18.86 1.28 1.20
N LEU A 274 -20.13 1.02 0.91
CA LEU A 274 -20.95 1.90 0.07
C LEU A 274 -21.07 3.31 0.70
N ALA A 275 -21.27 3.41 2.00
CA ALA A 275 -21.28 4.68 2.73
C ALA A 275 -19.92 5.40 2.64
N GLN A 276 -18.83 4.70 2.94
CA GLN A 276 -17.47 5.24 2.89
C GLN A 276 -17.05 5.68 1.48
N MET A 277 -17.48 4.98 0.43
CA MET A 277 -17.20 5.34 -0.96
C MET A 277 -17.72 6.73 -1.34
N THR A 278 -18.77 7.23 -0.69
CA THR A 278 -19.37 8.55 -0.98
C THR A 278 -18.41 9.72 -0.79
N ARG A 279 -17.37 9.55 0.04
CA ARG A 279 -16.37 10.60 0.31
C ARG A 279 -14.96 10.26 -0.21
N LEU A 280 -14.77 9.06 -0.76
CA LEU A 280 -13.46 8.55 -1.14
C LEU A 280 -12.72 9.44 -2.16
N GLN A 281 -13.41 9.91 -3.20
CA GLN A 281 -12.81 10.72 -4.28
C GLN A 281 -12.38 12.10 -3.77
N GLU A 282 -13.21 12.76 -2.95
CA GLU A 282 -12.87 14.03 -2.33
C GLU A 282 -11.66 13.91 -1.39
N GLN A 283 -11.66 12.88 -0.57
CA GLN A 283 -10.52 12.60 0.31
C GLN A 283 -9.23 12.29 -0.48
N ALA A 284 -9.33 11.54 -1.59
CA ALA A 284 -8.18 11.26 -2.45
C ALA A 284 -7.62 12.54 -3.09
N LYS A 285 -8.49 13.45 -3.53
CA LYS A 285 -8.11 14.78 -4.04
C LYS A 285 -7.37 15.58 -2.97
N THR A 286 -7.95 15.68 -1.77
CA THR A 286 -7.34 16.42 -0.64
C THR A 286 -5.96 15.87 -0.28
N ARG A 287 -5.81 14.52 -0.20
CA ARG A 287 -4.50 13.89 0.05
C ARG A 287 -3.48 14.25 -1.03
N SER A 288 -3.89 14.19 -2.30
CA SER A 288 -3.00 14.49 -3.42
C SER A 288 -2.54 15.94 -3.44
N GLU A 289 -3.46 16.89 -3.20
CA GLU A 289 -3.14 18.32 -3.13
C GLU A 289 -2.21 18.65 -1.97
N ASN A 290 -2.47 18.10 -0.78
CA ASN A 290 -1.64 18.31 0.40
C ASN A 290 -0.28 17.60 0.29
N ALA A 291 -0.23 16.40 -0.29
CA ALA A 291 1.04 15.70 -0.52
C ALA A 291 1.93 16.46 -1.51
N LYS A 292 1.35 17.00 -2.59
CA LYS A 292 2.08 17.85 -3.54
C LYS A 292 2.63 19.10 -2.84
N TYR A 293 1.78 19.79 -2.08
CA TYR A 293 2.19 20.98 -1.35
C TYR A 293 3.28 20.67 -0.30
N LEU A 294 3.13 19.58 0.45
CA LEU A 294 4.18 19.14 1.38
C LEU A 294 5.50 18.83 0.66
N THR A 295 5.45 18.18 -0.49
CA THR A 295 6.64 17.89 -1.30
C THR A 295 7.35 19.18 -1.74
N GLU A 296 6.59 20.21 -2.14
CA GLU A 296 7.14 21.54 -2.48
C GLU A 296 7.80 22.20 -1.26
N LEU A 297 7.19 22.10 -0.07
CA LEU A 297 7.74 22.63 1.17
C LEU A 297 9.00 21.90 1.66
N LEU A 298 9.16 20.62 1.29
CA LEU A 298 10.31 19.80 1.68
C LEU A 298 11.49 19.91 0.68
N ALA A 299 11.27 20.46 -0.50
CA ALA A 299 12.26 20.50 -1.58
C ALA A 299 13.55 21.30 -1.23
N ASP A 300 13.45 22.25 -0.30
CA ASP A 300 14.58 23.06 0.19
C ASP A 300 15.21 22.51 1.49
N ILE A 301 14.82 21.33 1.94
CA ILE A 301 15.37 20.68 3.14
C ILE A 301 16.31 19.53 2.71
N PRO A 302 17.62 19.77 2.62
CA PRO A 302 18.56 18.72 2.23
C PRO A 302 18.48 17.52 3.17
N GLY A 303 18.45 16.32 2.60
CA GLY A 303 18.38 15.07 3.36
C GLY A 303 16.96 14.58 3.69
N ILE A 304 15.93 15.30 3.24
CA ILE A 304 14.55 14.81 3.19
C ILE A 304 14.19 14.59 1.71
N GLU A 305 14.04 13.34 1.30
CA GLU A 305 13.82 12.98 -0.09
C GLU A 305 12.48 12.22 -0.23
N PRO A 306 11.38 12.89 -0.60
CA PRO A 306 10.12 12.22 -0.90
C PRO A 306 10.30 11.11 -1.95
N ALA A 307 9.56 10.01 -1.79
CA ALA A 307 9.62 8.88 -2.72
C ALA A 307 9.33 9.36 -4.15
N LYS A 308 10.21 9.01 -5.08
CA LYS A 308 10.05 9.35 -6.50
C LYS A 308 8.95 8.49 -7.12
N TRP A 309 8.33 9.04 -8.15
CA TRP A 309 7.36 8.33 -8.97
C TRP A 309 7.99 7.87 -10.29
N TYR A 310 7.55 6.73 -10.78
CA TYR A 310 7.82 6.36 -12.17
C TYR A 310 7.02 7.28 -13.13
N PRO A 311 7.55 7.58 -14.32
CA PRO A 311 6.94 8.56 -15.24
C PRO A 311 5.50 8.25 -15.66
N GLY A 312 5.07 6.99 -15.56
CA GLY A 312 3.68 6.57 -15.85
C GLY A 312 2.70 6.82 -14.72
N THR A 313 3.15 7.12 -13.50
CA THR A 313 2.27 7.40 -12.36
C THR A 313 1.58 8.74 -12.56
N THR A 314 0.25 8.73 -12.64
CA THR A 314 -0.57 9.95 -12.78
C THR A 314 -1.26 10.33 -11.46
N GLN A 315 -1.48 9.36 -10.57
CA GLN A 315 -2.03 9.58 -9.23
C GLN A 315 -1.53 8.53 -8.24
N SER A 316 -1.16 8.96 -7.03
CA SER A 316 -0.94 8.09 -5.88
C SER A 316 -2.16 8.14 -4.94
N ALA A 317 -2.47 7.02 -4.30
CA ALA A 317 -3.47 6.99 -3.22
C ALA A 317 -2.97 7.67 -1.94
N TYR A 318 -1.67 7.80 -1.79
CA TYR A 318 -1.02 8.32 -0.58
C TYR A 318 -1.55 7.66 0.71
N HIS A 319 -1.62 6.32 0.69
CA HIS A 319 -1.83 5.57 1.93
C HIS A 319 -0.72 5.85 2.94
N LEU A 320 0.49 6.04 2.44
CA LEU A 320 1.65 6.52 3.16
C LEU A 320 2.33 7.62 2.34
N TYR A 321 2.73 8.70 2.99
CA TYR A 321 3.63 9.69 2.42
C TYR A 321 5.06 9.26 2.76
N MET A 322 5.69 8.49 1.87
CA MET A 322 7.01 7.90 2.08
C MET A 322 8.11 8.87 1.68
N PHE A 323 9.20 8.90 2.46
CA PHE A 323 10.39 9.67 2.15
C PHE A 323 11.63 9.04 2.76
N ARG A 324 12.80 9.35 2.20
CA ARG A 324 14.09 8.98 2.77
C ARG A 324 14.63 10.08 3.64
N TYR A 325 15.25 9.69 4.74
CA TYR A 325 16.00 10.52 5.66
C TYR A 325 17.49 10.25 5.49
N LEU A 326 18.28 11.28 5.18
CA LEU A 326 19.72 11.18 4.99
C LEU A 326 20.44 11.91 6.14
N LYS A 327 20.90 11.14 7.11
CA LYS A 327 21.51 11.63 8.36
C LYS A 327 22.71 12.57 8.16
N GLU A 328 23.40 12.47 7.01
CA GLU A 328 24.53 13.31 6.63
C GLU A 328 24.16 14.79 6.59
N HIS A 329 22.94 15.11 6.19
CA HIS A 329 22.39 16.47 6.16
C HIS A 329 21.84 16.94 7.51
N PHE A 330 21.80 16.06 8.51
CA PHE A 330 21.36 16.32 9.88
C PHE A 330 22.50 16.15 10.90
N ASN A 331 23.74 16.46 10.51
CA ASN A 331 24.93 16.33 11.35
C ASN A 331 25.10 14.93 11.98
N GLY A 332 24.70 13.88 11.28
CA GLY A 332 24.79 12.50 11.75
C GLY A 332 23.73 12.09 12.76
N LEU A 333 22.67 12.89 12.98
CA LEU A 333 21.55 12.52 13.85
C LEU A 333 20.94 11.20 13.34
N SER A 334 20.79 10.21 14.20
CA SER A 334 20.21 8.93 13.79
C SER A 334 18.73 9.07 13.42
N ARG A 335 18.23 8.16 12.56
CA ARG A 335 16.82 8.12 12.17
C ARG A 335 15.88 7.97 13.38
N GLU A 336 16.28 7.14 14.35
CA GLU A 336 15.52 6.90 15.59
C GLU A 336 15.37 8.20 16.39
N LYS A 337 16.47 8.94 16.55
CA LYS A 337 16.46 10.26 17.23
C LYS A 337 15.68 11.29 16.43
N PHE A 338 15.74 11.25 15.10
CA PHE A 338 14.89 12.11 14.27
C PHE A 338 13.40 11.81 14.48
N VAL A 339 13.00 10.52 14.50
CA VAL A 339 11.61 10.08 14.76
C VAL A 339 11.15 10.51 16.15
N GLU A 340 12.01 10.38 17.16
CA GLU A 340 11.73 10.88 18.51
C GLU A 340 11.52 12.40 18.53
N ALA A 341 12.39 13.14 17.85
CA ALA A 341 12.32 14.60 17.78
C ALA A 341 11.07 15.10 17.05
N ILE A 342 10.70 14.50 15.91
CA ILE A 342 9.51 14.91 15.15
C ILE A 342 8.21 14.54 15.88
N SER A 343 8.21 13.42 16.60
CA SER A 343 7.10 13.01 17.45
C SER A 343 6.92 13.99 18.63
N ALA A 344 8.02 14.48 19.21
CA ALA A 344 7.98 15.52 20.25
C ALA A 344 7.40 16.85 19.73
N GLU A 345 7.56 17.17 18.43
CA GLU A 345 6.92 18.32 17.76
C GLU A 345 5.41 18.13 17.54
N GLY A 346 4.84 16.97 17.91
CA GLY A 346 3.43 16.63 17.74
C GLY A 346 3.09 15.95 16.42
N ILE A 347 4.09 15.54 15.64
CA ILE A 347 3.93 14.97 14.30
C ILE A 347 4.28 13.46 14.32
N PRO A 348 3.28 12.56 14.23
CA PRO A 348 3.52 11.12 14.16
C PRO A 348 4.32 10.75 12.89
N CYS A 349 5.42 10.03 13.07
CA CYS A 349 6.26 9.55 11.98
C CYS A 349 6.66 8.08 12.24
N SER A 350 6.57 7.25 11.23
CA SER A 350 6.98 5.84 11.30
C SER A 350 8.35 5.64 10.66
N PRO A 351 9.22 4.77 11.22
CA PRO A 351 10.49 4.38 10.61
C PRO A 351 10.34 3.46 9.39
N GLY A 352 9.13 3.12 8.99
CA GLY A 352 8.88 2.26 7.86
C GLY A 352 8.74 0.77 8.21
N TYR A 353 8.73 -0.08 7.18
CA TYR A 353 8.78 -1.53 7.34
C TYR A 353 10.18 -1.98 7.79
N GLY A 354 10.24 -3.14 8.46
CA GLY A 354 11.50 -3.77 8.85
C GLY A 354 12.21 -4.49 7.70
N GLN A 355 13.38 -5.04 7.99
CA GLN A 355 14.19 -5.85 7.06
C GLN A 355 13.57 -7.25 6.92
N MET A 356 12.55 -7.40 6.07
CA MET A 356 11.82 -8.67 5.92
C MET A 356 12.76 -9.84 5.60
N ASN A 357 13.73 -9.66 4.71
CA ASN A 357 14.69 -10.70 4.32
C ASN A 357 15.68 -11.09 5.44
N ARG A 358 15.73 -10.33 6.52
CA ARG A 358 16.56 -10.60 7.71
C ARG A 358 15.74 -11.05 8.92
N ASP A 359 14.42 -10.88 8.86
CA ASP A 359 13.54 -11.23 9.97
C ASP A 359 13.56 -12.73 10.23
N ALA A 360 13.64 -13.13 11.51
CA ALA A 360 13.68 -14.53 11.93
C ALA A 360 12.42 -15.31 11.51
N TYR A 361 11.26 -14.63 11.46
CA TYR A 361 10.02 -15.22 10.97
C TYR A 361 10.13 -15.63 9.50
N VAL A 362 10.77 -14.83 8.67
CA VAL A 362 10.97 -15.11 7.25
C VAL A 362 12.11 -16.09 7.02
N THR A 363 13.29 -15.83 7.59
CA THR A 363 14.47 -16.69 7.39
C THR A 363 14.30 -18.06 8.00
N GLY A 364 13.49 -18.19 9.06
CA GLY A 364 13.12 -19.46 9.69
C GLY A 364 12.40 -20.45 8.74
N LEU A 365 11.86 -19.96 7.61
CA LEU A 365 11.29 -20.82 6.59
C LEU A 365 12.30 -21.86 6.06
N ALA A 366 13.58 -21.49 5.99
CA ALA A 366 14.64 -22.37 5.52
C ALA A 366 14.89 -23.61 6.42
N SER A 367 14.50 -23.54 7.68
CA SER A 367 14.57 -24.64 8.64
C SER A 367 13.20 -25.29 8.93
N ASN A 368 12.14 -24.83 8.29
CA ASN A 368 10.79 -25.36 8.48
C ASN A 368 10.71 -26.81 7.98
N PRO A 369 10.28 -27.80 8.81
CA PRO A 369 10.27 -29.22 8.43
C PRO A 369 9.41 -29.54 7.21
N HIS A 370 8.33 -28.80 6.98
CA HIS A 370 7.46 -28.98 5.81
C HIS A 370 8.16 -28.49 4.53
N TYR A 371 8.84 -27.33 4.60
CA TYR A 371 9.59 -26.79 3.48
C TYR A 371 10.81 -27.65 3.14
N LEU A 372 11.55 -28.13 4.15
CA LEU A 372 12.65 -29.08 3.95
C LEU A 372 12.19 -30.37 3.26
N ARG A 373 10.99 -30.86 3.60
CA ARG A 373 10.41 -32.05 2.95
C ARG A 373 10.00 -31.80 1.50
N ILE A 374 9.48 -30.60 1.19
CA ILE A 374 8.98 -30.24 -0.15
C ILE A 374 10.15 -29.89 -1.08
N TYR A 375 11.07 -29.05 -0.62
CA TYR A 375 12.11 -28.43 -1.45
C TYR A 375 13.51 -29.01 -1.26
N GLY A 376 13.77 -29.65 -0.13
CA GLY A 376 15.09 -30.18 0.25
C GLY A 376 16.02 -29.11 0.83
N GLU A 377 17.00 -29.54 1.63
CA GLU A 377 17.95 -28.65 2.32
C GLU A 377 18.75 -27.77 1.37
N LYS A 378 19.19 -28.31 0.24
CA LYS A 378 19.99 -27.58 -0.76
C LYS A 378 19.19 -26.38 -1.31
N THR A 379 17.96 -26.61 -1.77
CA THR A 379 17.09 -25.56 -2.34
C THR A 379 16.80 -24.49 -1.29
N MET A 380 16.53 -24.89 -0.03
CA MET A 380 16.22 -23.93 1.03
C MET A 380 17.43 -23.08 1.43
N LYS A 381 18.64 -23.63 1.35
CA LYS A 381 19.87 -22.86 1.51
C LYS A 381 20.09 -21.87 0.37
N GLU A 382 19.95 -22.32 -0.87
CA GLU A 382 20.03 -21.46 -2.07
C GLU A 382 18.97 -20.36 -2.05
N TRP A 383 17.77 -20.64 -1.53
CA TRP A 383 16.69 -19.66 -1.34
C TRP A 383 17.13 -18.51 -0.40
N LEU A 384 17.79 -18.80 0.73
CA LEU A 384 18.32 -17.76 1.62
C LEU A 384 19.38 -16.88 0.92
N GLU A 385 20.23 -17.49 0.08
CA GLU A 385 21.25 -16.77 -0.67
C GLU A 385 20.65 -15.88 -1.74
N ARG A 386 19.59 -16.33 -2.42
CA ARG A 386 18.86 -15.55 -3.46
C ARG A 386 18.11 -14.34 -2.89
N ASN A 387 17.68 -14.40 -1.63
CA ASN A 387 16.88 -13.35 -0.98
C ASN A 387 17.72 -12.23 -0.33
N GLN A 388 18.96 -12.02 -0.80
CA GLN A 388 19.78 -10.89 -0.36
C GLN A 388 19.29 -9.59 -1.04
N CYS A 389 18.90 -8.61 -0.24
CA CYS A 389 18.27 -7.36 -0.70
C CYS A 389 18.99 -6.14 -0.14
N PRO A 390 20.23 -5.83 -0.61
CA PRO A 390 21.09 -4.81 0.01
C PRO A 390 20.51 -3.39 -0.07
N GLN A 391 19.73 -3.05 -1.10
CA GLN A 391 19.10 -1.73 -1.17
C GLN A 391 17.98 -1.60 -0.15
N ASN A 392 17.18 -2.67 0.01
CA ASN A 392 16.17 -2.73 1.06
C ASN A 392 16.82 -2.70 2.45
N ASP A 393 17.89 -3.45 2.66
CA ASP A 393 18.61 -3.45 3.94
C ASP A 393 19.03 -2.03 4.32
N LYS A 394 19.62 -1.26 3.38
CA LYS A 394 20.00 0.14 3.58
C LYS A 394 18.78 1.03 3.83
N LEU A 395 17.73 0.90 3.00
CA LEU A 395 16.52 1.68 3.12
C LEU A 395 15.88 1.51 4.50
N THR A 396 15.67 0.26 4.92
CA THR A 396 14.92 -0.06 6.14
C THR A 396 15.70 0.14 7.42
N SER A 397 17.03 0.00 7.39
CA SER A 397 17.86 0.23 8.58
C SER A 397 18.16 1.70 8.85
N GLU A 398 18.24 2.54 7.80
CA GLU A 398 18.79 3.88 7.95
C GLU A 398 17.92 5.02 7.43
N GLN A 399 17.09 4.79 6.38
CA GLN A 399 16.56 5.89 5.58
C GLN A 399 15.05 5.99 5.53
N SER A 400 14.30 4.85 5.58
CA SER A 400 12.86 4.88 5.37
C SER A 400 12.12 5.60 6.49
N LEU A 401 11.23 6.50 6.08
CA LEU A 401 10.25 7.16 6.94
C LEU A 401 8.94 7.34 6.18
N TRP A 402 7.84 7.44 6.91
CA TRP A 402 6.57 7.90 6.33
C TRP A 402 5.68 8.63 7.31
N PHE A 403 4.82 9.47 6.74
CA PHE A 403 3.64 10.01 7.40
C PHE A 403 2.39 9.24 6.98
N PHE A 404 1.38 9.22 7.86
CA PHE A 404 0.13 8.48 7.64
C PHE A 404 -0.83 9.28 6.76
N GLN A 405 -1.66 8.57 6.00
CA GLN A 405 -2.66 9.13 5.07
C GLN A 405 -3.61 10.16 5.72
N THR A 406 -3.89 10.00 7.01
CA THR A 406 -4.76 10.90 7.78
C THR A 406 -4.18 12.30 7.95
N MET A 407 -2.86 12.41 7.99
CA MET A 407 -2.16 13.70 8.10
C MET A 407 -2.37 14.55 6.86
N LEU A 408 -2.49 13.91 5.69
CA LEU A 408 -2.76 14.57 4.41
C LEU A 408 -4.23 15.00 4.24
N LEU A 409 -5.13 14.66 5.16
CA LEU A 409 -6.50 15.17 5.23
C LEU A 409 -6.62 16.48 6.04
N GLY A 410 -5.52 16.95 6.61
CA GLY A 410 -5.43 18.22 7.32
C GLY A 410 -5.48 19.45 6.40
N THR A 411 -5.25 20.61 6.99
CA THR A 411 -5.17 21.88 6.26
C THR A 411 -3.78 22.09 5.63
N ARG A 412 -3.64 23.08 4.75
CA ARG A 412 -2.33 23.50 4.23
C ARG A 412 -1.40 23.98 5.34
N GLU A 413 -1.92 24.66 6.34
CA GLU A 413 -1.17 25.09 7.54
C GLU A 413 -0.55 23.88 8.26
N ASN A 414 -1.27 22.74 8.32
CA ASN A 414 -0.70 21.52 8.90
C ASN A 414 0.51 21.02 8.10
N MET A 415 0.53 21.14 6.77
CA MET A 415 1.68 20.80 5.93
C MET A 415 2.87 21.74 6.20
N GLU A 416 2.62 23.03 6.38
CA GLU A 416 3.63 24.03 6.75
C GLU A 416 4.23 23.74 8.14
N GLN A 417 3.40 23.32 9.10
CA GLN A 417 3.85 22.93 10.44
C GLN A 417 4.73 21.68 10.41
N ILE A 418 4.43 20.70 9.54
CA ILE A 418 5.30 19.52 9.33
C ILE A 418 6.68 19.97 8.81
N ALA A 419 6.73 20.78 7.75
CA ALA A 419 7.98 21.26 7.20
C ALA A 419 8.78 22.11 8.20
N THR A 420 8.09 22.94 8.98
CA THR A 420 8.68 23.73 10.06
C THR A 420 9.34 22.87 11.13
N ALA A 421 8.67 21.80 11.58
CA ALA A 421 9.23 20.87 12.56
C ALA A 421 10.52 20.24 12.06
N ILE A 422 10.54 19.82 10.79
CA ILE A 422 11.73 19.22 10.18
C ILE A 422 12.88 20.23 10.13
N ARG A 423 12.63 21.48 9.71
CA ARG A 423 13.66 22.54 9.69
C ARG A 423 14.21 22.86 11.08
N LYS A 424 13.33 22.91 12.11
CA LYS A 424 13.76 23.06 13.51
C LYS A 424 14.70 21.95 13.94
N ILE A 425 14.35 20.69 13.64
CA ILE A 425 15.16 19.52 13.99
C ILE A 425 16.50 19.59 13.24
N GLN A 426 16.51 19.90 11.95
CA GLN A 426 17.75 20.02 11.16
C GLN A 426 18.70 21.06 11.72
N LYS A 427 18.19 22.25 12.01
CA LYS A 427 18.98 23.36 12.59
C LYS A 427 19.64 22.98 13.93
N HIS A 428 18.94 22.20 14.74
CA HIS A 428 19.39 21.81 16.09
C HIS A 428 19.90 20.36 16.19
N ALA A 429 20.13 19.68 15.06
CA ALA A 429 20.48 18.25 15.02
C ALA A 429 21.70 17.90 15.91
N LYS A 430 22.74 18.74 15.95
CA LYS A 430 23.90 18.54 16.86
C LYS A 430 23.54 18.55 18.35
N GLN A 431 22.56 19.36 18.73
CA GLN A 431 22.11 19.45 20.12
C GLN A 431 21.25 18.26 20.48
N ILE A 432 20.34 17.85 19.57
CA ILE A 432 19.47 16.67 19.73
C ILE A 432 20.30 15.38 19.82
N ALA A 433 21.36 15.26 19.01
CA ALA A 433 22.24 14.08 19.03
C ALA A 433 22.98 13.89 20.37
N LYS A 434 23.11 14.96 21.16
CA LYS A 434 23.81 14.95 22.48
C LYS A 434 22.84 14.80 23.67
N ALA A 435 21.54 15.00 23.43
CA ALA A 435 20.49 14.85 24.42
C ALA A 435 19.96 13.40 24.45
#